data_169d2d6169d97de2f2409a2801d2c52f
#
_entry.id   169d2d6169d97de2f2409a2801d2c52f
#
_cell.length_a   1.000
_cell.length_b   1.000
_cell.length_c   1.000
_cell.angle_alpha   90.00
_cell.angle_beta   90.00
_cell.angle_gamma   90.00
#
_symmetry.space_group_name_H-M   'P 1'
#
loop_
_entity.id
_entity.type
_entity.pdbx_description
1 polymer ?
#
loop_
_entity_poly.entity_id
_entity_poly.type
_entity_poly.pdbx_seq_one_letter_code
_entity_poly.pdbx_strand_id
1 'polypeptide(L)'
;MDSIKNGFKSRIKAIMTRNKQLDSEIENNDSEGKKTALKDEKENNNNELRQIRSQKYEYEQMNEDVCFIKQCCQYLQKIGLTKSQHTFSREFLNKSPHYLSMVICENRKVAPNTLYNLIQNLNQVYDIYLNYDNKQAINRQLLQMIDKGNNLITKRILECYRVYEKWN
;
A
#
# COMPACT_ATOMS: atom_id res chain seq x y z
N MET A 1 0.77 -3.12 -8.54
CA MET A 1 1.19 -1.71 -8.62
C MET A 1 0.13 -0.79 -9.20
N ASP A 2 -0.60 -1.21 -10.20
CA ASP A 2 -1.58 -0.35 -10.89
C ASP A 2 -2.75 0.09 -10.02
N SER A 3 -3.25 -0.75 -9.12
CA SER A 3 -4.36 -0.39 -8.21
C SER A 3 -4.03 0.78 -7.28
N ILE A 4 -2.80 0.82 -6.72
CA ILE A 4 -2.38 1.92 -5.82
C ILE A 4 -2.09 3.19 -6.62
N LYS A 5 -1.41 3.06 -7.77
CA LYS A 5 -1.19 4.19 -8.67
C LYS A 5 -2.52 4.81 -9.12
N ASN A 6 -3.51 3.97 -9.40
CA ASN A 6 -4.86 4.41 -9.73
C ASN A 6 -5.57 5.06 -8.54
N GLY A 7 -5.37 4.55 -7.32
CA GLY A 7 -5.87 5.16 -6.09
C GLY A 7 -5.31 6.57 -5.87
N PHE A 8 -4.01 6.76 -6.01
CA PHE A 8 -3.41 8.10 -5.92
C PHE A 8 -3.92 9.05 -7.01
N LYS A 9 -4.00 8.58 -8.26
CA LYS A 9 -4.53 9.39 -9.38
C LYS A 9 -5.97 9.84 -9.13
N SER A 10 -6.82 8.94 -8.66
CA SER A 10 -8.23 9.22 -8.36
C SER A 10 -8.36 10.27 -7.24
N ARG A 11 -7.62 10.13 -6.13
CA ARG A 11 -7.65 11.09 -5.02
C ARG A 11 -7.13 12.46 -5.45
N ILE A 12 -6.00 12.51 -6.16
CA ILE A 12 -5.45 13.77 -6.69
C ILE A 12 -6.47 14.46 -7.58
N LYS A 13 -7.12 13.74 -8.49
CA LYS A 13 -8.13 14.28 -9.39
C LYS A 13 -9.33 14.85 -8.62
N ALA A 14 -9.83 14.15 -7.60
CA ALA A 14 -10.95 14.59 -6.78
C ALA A 14 -10.63 15.91 -6.05
N ILE A 15 -9.46 15.99 -5.39
CA ILE A 15 -9.05 17.23 -4.68
C ILE A 15 -8.84 18.39 -5.65
N MET A 16 -8.23 18.16 -6.81
CA MET A 16 -8.05 19.21 -7.83
C MET A 16 -9.38 19.72 -8.39
N THR A 17 -10.37 18.84 -8.54
CA THR A 17 -11.73 19.23 -8.97
C THR A 17 -12.40 20.07 -7.88
N ARG A 18 -12.31 19.67 -6.60
CA ARG A 18 -12.87 20.46 -5.49
C ARG A 18 -12.20 21.83 -5.37
N ASN A 19 -10.88 21.90 -5.52
CA ASN A 19 -10.16 23.19 -5.49
C ASN A 19 -10.62 24.16 -6.61
N LYS A 20 -10.94 23.67 -7.82
CA LYS A 20 -11.51 24.50 -8.88
C LYS A 20 -12.91 25.02 -8.54
N GLN A 21 -13.73 24.20 -7.88
CA GLN A 21 -15.04 24.63 -7.39
C GLN A 21 -14.89 25.69 -6.30
N LEU A 22 -13.96 25.51 -5.36
CA LEU A 22 -13.67 26.49 -4.31
C LEU A 22 -13.22 27.84 -4.88
N ASP A 23 -12.43 27.86 -5.97
CA ASP A 23 -12.04 29.10 -6.64
C ASP A 23 -13.28 29.88 -7.12
N SER A 24 -14.21 29.20 -7.77
CA SER A 24 -15.46 29.82 -8.24
C SER A 24 -16.35 30.27 -7.07
N GLU A 25 -16.41 29.50 -5.98
CA GLU A 25 -17.18 29.83 -4.79
C GLU A 25 -16.59 31.04 -4.05
N ILE A 26 -15.26 31.19 -3.99
CA ILE A 26 -14.57 32.34 -3.39
C ILE A 26 -14.81 33.61 -4.21
N GLU A 27 -14.76 33.52 -5.55
CA GLU A 27 -15.00 34.67 -6.45
C GLU A 27 -16.43 35.20 -6.32
N ASN A 28 -17.42 34.29 -6.19
CA ASN A 28 -18.85 34.64 -6.20
C ASN A 28 -19.43 34.93 -4.80
N ASN A 29 -18.62 34.94 -3.75
CA ASN A 29 -19.11 35.15 -2.38
C ASN A 29 -18.77 36.55 -1.87
N ASP A 30 -19.77 37.31 -1.46
CA ASP A 30 -19.59 38.68 -0.93
C ASP A 30 -19.29 38.73 0.57
N SER A 31 -19.47 37.63 1.28
CA SER A 31 -19.25 37.55 2.75
C SER A 31 -17.78 37.22 3.06
N GLU A 32 -17.08 38.13 3.71
CA GLU A 32 -15.65 37.97 4.07
C GLU A 32 -15.39 36.74 4.96
N GLY A 33 -16.27 36.47 5.93
CA GLY A 33 -16.14 35.30 6.81
C GLY A 33 -16.28 33.98 6.06
N LYS A 34 -17.16 33.91 5.04
CA LYS A 34 -17.28 32.73 4.19
C LYS A 34 -16.09 32.60 3.26
N LYS A 35 -15.57 33.69 2.70
CA LYS A 35 -14.36 33.67 1.90
C LYS A 35 -13.16 33.12 2.65
N THR A 36 -13.01 33.49 3.91
CA THR A 36 -11.92 32.98 4.76
C THR A 36 -12.05 31.47 4.95
N ALA A 37 -13.23 30.97 5.31
CA ALA A 37 -13.47 29.53 5.49
C ALA A 37 -13.19 28.71 4.21
N LEU A 38 -13.58 29.23 3.03
CA LEU A 38 -13.31 28.58 1.75
C LEU A 38 -11.80 28.58 1.38
N LYS A 39 -11.08 29.64 1.74
CA LYS A 39 -9.62 29.71 1.58
C LYS A 39 -8.92 28.69 2.48
N ASP A 40 -9.36 28.55 3.74
CA ASP A 40 -8.82 27.57 4.68
C ASP A 40 -9.05 26.12 4.19
N GLU A 41 -10.25 25.82 3.65
CA GLU A 41 -10.54 24.53 3.04
C GLU A 41 -9.60 24.27 1.85
N LYS A 42 -9.37 25.26 1.00
CA LYS A 42 -8.46 25.14 -0.16
C LYS A 42 -7.01 24.91 0.28
N GLU A 43 -6.56 25.56 1.34
CA GLU A 43 -5.22 25.37 1.90
C GLU A 43 -5.06 23.95 2.47
N ASN A 44 -6.04 23.45 3.20
CA ASN A 44 -6.08 22.07 3.70
C ASN A 44 -6.00 21.06 2.55
N ASN A 45 -6.77 21.26 1.48
CA ASN A 45 -6.74 20.43 0.27
C ASN A 45 -5.35 20.47 -0.39
N ASN A 46 -4.69 21.63 -0.46
CA ASN A 46 -3.35 21.74 -1.01
C ASN A 46 -2.30 21.00 -0.16
N ASN A 47 -2.43 21.03 1.16
CA ASN A 47 -1.57 20.28 2.06
C ASN A 47 -1.78 18.77 1.90
N GLU A 48 -3.04 18.30 1.75
CA GLU A 48 -3.34 16.90 1.42
C GLU A 48 -2.72 16.50 0.06
N LEU A 49 -2.82 17.35 -0.96
CA LEU A 49 -2.18 17.10 -2.27
C LEU A 49 -0.66 16.94 -2.17
N ARG A 50 0.01 17.76 -1.35
CA ARG A 50 1.47 17.64 -1.12
C ARG A 50 1.80 16.30 -0.47
N GLN A 51 1.05 15.88 0.55
CA GLN A 51 1.24 14.60 1.22
C GLN A 51 1.02 13.42 0.27
N ILE A 52 -0.06 13.43 -0.52
CA ILE A 52 -0.36 12.36 -1.48
C ILE A 52 0.73 12.27 -2.55
N ARG A 53 1.24 13.39 -3.05
CA ARG A 53 2.33 13.40 -4.04
C ARG A 53 3.63 12.87 -3.46
N SER A 54 3.97 13.22 -2.21
CA SER A 54 5.14 12.68 -1.52
C SER A 54 5.03 11.15 -1.34
N GLN A 55 3.88 10.67 -0.84
CA GLN A 55 3.63 9.24 -0.69
C GLN A 55 3.70 8.50 -2.03
N LYS A 56 3.13 9.09 -3.10
CA LYS A 56 3.20 8.50 -4.45
C LYS A 56 4.65 8.38 -4.91
N TYR A 57 5.45 9.43 -4.75
CA TYR A 57 6.86 9.43 -5.12
C TYR A 57 7.64 8.35 -4.35
N GLU A 58 7.44 8.24 -3.03
CA GLU A 58 8.04 7.18 -2.22
C GLU A 58 7.70 5.78 -2.75
N TYR A 59 6.42 5.52 -3.10
CA TYR A 59 6.00 4.24 -3.67
C TYR A 59 6.61 3.97 -5.04
N GLU A 60 6.78 4.99 -5.88
CA GLU A 60 7.39 4.83 -7.21
C GLU A 60 8.88 4.52 -7.15
N GLN A 61 9.58 4.97 -6.09
CA GLN A 61 11.00 4.67 -5.86
C GLN A 61 11.21 3.37 -5.08
N MET A 62 10.16 2.82 -4.47
CA MET A 62 10.27 1.65 -3.61
C MET A 62 10.34 0.36 -4.42
N ASN A 63 11.19 -0.57 -3.98
CA ASN A 63 11.26 -1.92 -4.55
C ASN A 63 9.90 -2.62 -4.49
N GLU A 64 9.55 -3.39 -5.52
CA GLU A 64 8.24 -4.05 -5.64
C GLU A 64 7.93 -4.99 -4.46
N ASP A 65 8.93 -5.72 -3.97
CA ASP A 65 8.79 -6.59 -2.80
C ASP A 65 8.47 -5.79 -1.53
N VAL A 66 9.17 -4.66 -1.35
CA VAL A 66 8.99 -3.77 -0.18
C VAL A 66 7.59 -3.16 -0.20
N CYS A 67 7.15 -2.68 -1.37
CA CYS A 67 5.78 -2.21 -1.57
C CYS A 67 4.76 -3.28 -1.21
N PHE A 68 4.96 -4.50 -1.67
CA PHE A 68 4.05 -5.62 -1.41
C PHE A 68 3.95 -5.95 0.07
N ILE A 69 5.08 -6.14 0.76
CA ILE A 69 5.10 -6.47 2.19
C ILE A 69 4.50 -5.33 3.03
N LYS A 70 4.81 -4.06 2.70
CA LYS A 70 4.22 -2.89 3.37
C LYS A 70 2.70 -2.87 3.22
N GLN A 71 2.17 -3.17 2.02
CA GLN A 71 0.74 -3.27 1.77
C GLN A 71 0.07 -4.38 2.58
N CYS A 72 0.69 -5.57 2.63
CA CYS A 72 0.20 -6.67 3.44
C CYS A 72 0.14 -6.28 4.94
N CYS A 73 1.21 -5.67 5.46
CA CYS A 73 1.24 -5.20 6.85
C CYS A 73 0.10 -4.21 7.14
N GLN A 74 -0.05 -3.18 6.30
CA GLN A 74 -1.09 -2.16 6.46
C GLN A 74 -2.50 -2.77 6.39
N TYR A 75 -2.73 -3.70 5.47
CA TYR A 75 -4.02 -4.36 5.35
C TYR A 75 -4.35 -5.23 6.57
N LEU A 76 -3.39 -6.04 7.03
CA LEU A 76 -3.57 -6.91 8.20
C LEU A 76 -3.76 -6.08 9.49
N GLN A 77 -3.12 -4.91 9.60
CA GLN A 77 -3.38 -3.96 10.67
C GLN A 77 -4.82 -3.41 10.59
N LYS A 78 -5.26 -3.02 9.40
CA LYS A 78 -6.62 -2.48 9.18
C LYS A 78 -7.72 -3.47 9.59
N ILE A 79 -7.51 -4.76 9.35
CA ILE A 79 -8.49 -5.82 9.73
C ILE A 79 -8.24 -6.39 11.13
N GLY A 80 -7.30 -5.82 11.89
CA GLY A 80 -7.03 -6.17 13.29
C GLY A 80 -6.23 -7.45 13.52
N LEU A 81 -5.62 -8.04 12.48
CA LEU A 81 -4.83 -9.27 12.57
C LEU A 81 -3.39 -9.06 13.02
N THR A 82 -2.88 -7.86 12.93
CA THR A 82 -1.58 -7.50 13.52
C THR A 82 -1.63 -6.10 14.11
N LYS A 83 -0.96 -5.90 15.24
CA LYS A 83 -1.00 -4.61 15.97
C LYS A 83 0.06 -3.62 15.48
N SER A 84 1.16 -4.12 14.95
CA SER A 84 2.32 -3.29 14.61
C SER A 84 3.19 -3.95 13.53
N GLN A 85 4.13 -3.16 12.97
CA GLN A 85 5.17 -3.70 12.08
C GLN A 85 6.06 -4.76 12.77
N HIS A 86 6.29 -4.61 14.07
CA HIS A 86 7.07 -5.58 14.87
C HIS A 86 6.35 -6.93 14.97
N THR A 87 5.06 -6.90 15.29
CA THR A 87 4.22 -8.09 15.37
C THR A 87 4.11 -8.76 14.00
N PHE A 88 3.86 -7.99 12.96
CA PHE A 88 3.82 -8.47 11.58
C PHE A 88 5.14 -9.13 11.15
N SER A 89 6.29 -8.53 11.47
CA SER A 89 7.61 -9.11 11.14
C SER A 89 7.81 -10.48 11.77
N ARG A 90 7.39 -10.66 13.02
CA ARG A 90 7.51 -11.93 13.75
C ARG A 90 6.52 -12.97 13.25
N GLU A 91 5.25 -12.62 13.17
CA GLU A 91 4.15 -13.57 12.96
C GLU A 91 3.95 -13.92 11.50
N PHE A 92 4.10 -12.95 10.59
CA PHE A 92 3.84 -13.16 9.16
C PHE A 92 5.10 -13.38 8.33
N LEU A 93 6.23 -12.75 8.70
CA LEU A 93 7.48 -12.91 7.95
C LEU A 93 8.45 -13.92 8.56
N ASN A 94 8.19 -14.37 9.79
CA ASN A 94 9.10 -15.21 10.58
C ASN A 94 10.50 -14.58 10.67
N LYS A 95 10.55 -13.29 11.05
CA LYS A 95 11.76 -12.47 11.15
C LYS A 95 11.82 -11.71 12.48
N SER A 96 12.97 -11.07 12.72
CA SER A 96 13.13 -10.18 13.88
C SER A 96 12.10 -9.03 13.86
N PRO A 97 11.72 -8.48 15.02
CA PRO A 97 10.72 -7.40 15.10
C PRO A 97 11.02 -6.19 14.20
N HIS A 98 12.28 -5.86 14.02
CA HIS A 98 12.73 -4.70 13.25
C HIS A 98 12.92 -4.97 11.76
N TYR A 99 12.68 -6.21 11.30
CA TYR A 99 12.97 -6.62 9.92
C TYR A 99 12.23 -5.75 8.88
N LEU A 100 10.93 -5.52 9.06
CA LEU A 100 10.15 -4.73 8.09
C LEU A 100 10.65 -3.29 8.02
N SER A 101 10.92 -2.65 9.16
CA SER A 101 11.45 -1.28 9.21
C SER A 101 12.80 -1.18 8.49
N MET A 102 13.68 -2.15 8.70
CA MET A 102 14.98 -2.21 8.06
C MET A 102 14.86 -2.39 6.54
N VAL A 103 14.01 -3.32 6.08
CA VAL A 103 13.78 -3.56 4.65
C VAL A 103 13.21 -2.34 3.95
N ILE A 104 12.30 -1.61 4.61
CA ILE A 104 11.75 -0.35 4.09
C ILE A 104 12.82 0.73 3.99
N CYS A 105 13.62 0.91 5.04
CA CYS A 105 14.69 1.92 5.09
C CYS A 105 15.75 1.68 4.02
N GLU A 106 16.19 0.44 3.86
CA GLU A 106 17.23 0.05 2.90
C GLU A 106 16.70 -0.13 1.47
N ASN A 107 15.38 -0.13 1.29
CA ASN A 107 14.69 -0.36 0.00
C ASN A 107 15.24 -1.59 -0.76
N ARG A 108 15.60 -2.64 -0.05
CA ARG A 108 16.26 -3.82 -0.60
C ARG A 108 15.28 -4.90 -1.03
N LYS A 109 15.73 -5.74 -1.94
CA LYS A 109 14.99 -6.96 -2.32
C LYS A 109 14.80 -7.88 -1.12
N VAL A 110 13.62 -8.46 -1.02
CA VAL A 110 13.26 -9.40 0.04
C VAL A 110 13.65 -10.82 -0.37
N ALA A 111 14.18 -11.59 0.57
CA ALA A 111 14.55 -12.98 0.30
C ALA A 111 13.30 -13.82 -0.08
N PRO A 112 13.40 -14.72 -1.08
CA PRO A 112 12.27 -15.53 -1.55
C PRO A 112 11.57 -16.32 -0.44
N ASN A 113 12.33 -16.88 0.50
CA ASN A 113 11.77 -17.61 1.65
C ASN A 113 10.95 -16.71 2.60
N THR A 114 11.26 -15.42 2.68
CA THR A 114 10.46 -14.47 3.47
C THR A 114 9.13 -14.18 2.79
N LEU A 115 9.12 -14.01 1.47
CA LEU A 115 7.89 -13.88 0.69
C LEU A 115 7.05 -15.16 0.78
N TYR A 116 7.69 -16.33 0.70
CA TYR A 116 7.02 -17.61 0.86
C TYR A 116 6.33 -17.74 2.23
N ASN A 117 7.03 -17.42 3.32
CA ASN A 117 6.45 -17.44 4.66
C ASN A 117 5.23 -16.52 4.77
N LEU A 118 5.33 -15.30 4.20
CA LEU A 118 4.20 -14.38 4.17
C LEU A 118 2.99 -14.99 3.46
N ILE A 119 3.20 -15.60 2.29
CA ILE A 119 2.10 -16.21 1.52
C ILE A 119 1.49 -17.38 2.25
N GLN A 120 2.28 -18.24 2.89
CA GLN A 120 1.76 -19.34 3.70
C GLN A 120 0.88 -18.83 4.85
N ASN A 121 1.32 -17.78 5.55
CA ASN A 121 0.54 -17.18 6.63
C ASN A 121 -0.74 -16.48 6.11
N LEU A 122 -0.68 -15.84 4.93
CA LEU A 122 -1.88 -15.27 4.28
C LEU A 122 -2.88 -16.34 3.87
N ASN A 123 -2.42 -17.50 3.37
CA ASN A 123 -3.28 -18.65 3.06
C ASN A 123 -3.99 -19.17 4.32
N GLN A 124 -3.26 -19.33 5.44
CA GLN A 124 -3.87 -19.76 6.71
C GLN A 124 -4.96 -18.77 7.17
N VAL A 125 -4.69 -17.48 7.06
CA VAL A 125 -5.70 -16.44 7.35
C VAL A 125 -6.89 -16.55 6.40
N TYR A 126 -6.64 -16.72 5.11
CA TYR A 126 -7.69 -16.88 4.10
C TYR A 126 -8.59 -18.07 4.41
N ASP A 127 -8.02 -19.24 4.74
CA ASP A 127 -8.75 -20.46 5.08
C ASP A 127 -9.63 -20.27 6.32
N ILE A 128 -9.15 -19.55 7.33
CA ILE A 128 -9.94 -19.20 8.51
C ILE A 128 -11.15 -18.34 8.12
N TYR A 129 -10.91 -17.29 7.31
CA TYR A 129 -11.98 -16.35 6.94
C TYR A 129 -12.92 -16.89 5.87
N LEU A 130 -12.55 -17.94 5.12
CA LEU A 130 -13.37 -18.52 4.07
C LEU A 130 -14.72 -19.04 4.61
N ASN A 131 -14.73 -19.50 5.86
CA ASN A 131 -15.91 -20.08 6.52
C ASN A 131 -16.88 -19.01 7.10
N TYR A 132 -16.60 -17.72 6.91
CA TYR A 132 -17.42 -16.63 7.43
C TYR A 132 -18.10 -15.85 6.28
N ASP A 133 -19.39 -16.05 6.07
CA ASP A 133 -20.16 -15.43 4.97
C ASP A 133 -20.08 -13.89 4.94
N ASN A 134 -19.96 -13.26 6.10
CA ASN A 134 -19.87 -11.80 6.20
C ASN A 134 -18.49 -11.22 5.90
N LYS A 135 -17.50 -12.04 5.51
CA LYS A 135 -16.10 -11.66 5.28
C LYS A 135 -15.66 -11.73 3.81
N GLN A 136 -16.59 -11.78 2.86
CA GLN A 136 -16.27 -11.91 1.43
C GLN A 136 -15.32 -10.83 0.90
N ALA A 137 -15.44 -9.57 1.36
CA ALA A 137 -14.55 -8.50 0.96
C ALA A 137 -13.12 -8.73 1.45
N ILE A 138 -12.95 -9.24 2.68
CA ILE A 138 -11.64 -9.60 3.25
C ILE A 138 -11.04 -10.75 2.46
N ASN A 139 -11.82 -11.81 2.19
CA ASN A 139 -11.38 -12.98 1.44
C ASN A 139 -10.89 -12.60 0.04
N ARG A 140 -11.64 -11.76 -0.68
CA ARG A 140 -11.22 -11.26 -2.00
C ARG A 140 -9.88 -10.52 -1.94
N GLN A 141 -9.69 -9.68 -0.94
CA GLN A 141 -8.46 -8.91 -0.80
C GLN A 141 -7.27 -9.79 -0.40
N LEU A 142 -7.47 -10.78 0.48
CA LEU A 142 -6.44 -11.75 0.84
C LEU A 142 -6.01 -12.58 -0.37
N LEU A 143 -6.97 -13.08 -1.16
CA LEU A 143 -6.69 -13.83 -2.38
C LEU A 143 -5.87 -13.01 -3.38
N GLN A 144 -6.21 -11.74 -3.60
CA GLN A 144 -5.42 -10.84 -4.45
C GLN A 144 -3.99 -10.65 -3.94
N MET A 145 -3.79 -10.59 -2.62
CA MET A 145 -2.45 -10.50 -2.03
C MET A 145 -1.66 -11.80 -2.22
N ILE A 146 -2.30 -12.95 -2.03
CA ILE A 146 -1.69 -14.27 -2.24
C ILE A 146 -1.23 -14.42 -3.69
N ASP A 147 -2.10 -14.12 -4.65
CA ASP A 147 -1.80 -14.18 -6.09
C ASP A 147 -0.63 -13.26 -6.46
N LYS A 148 -0.65 -12.04 -5.94
CA LYS A 148 0.45 -11.08 -6.16
C LYS A 148 1.77 -11.58 -5.56
N GLY A 149 1.74 -12.15 -4.36
CA GLY A 149 2.91 -12.73 -3.72
C GLY A 149 3.49 -13.90 -4.50
N ASN A 150 2.64 -14.82 -4.98
CA ASN A 150 3.04 -15.95 -5.82
C ASN A 150 3.71 -15.47 -7.12
N ASN A 151 3.17 -14.43 -7.77
CA ASN A 151 3.77 -13.84 -8.95
C ASN A 151 5.16 -13.25 -8.68
N LEU A 152 5.35 -12.60 -7.52
CA LEU A 152 6.67 -12.08 -7.10
C LEU A 152 7.69 -13.20 -6.89
N ILE A 153 7.32 -14.31 -6.24
CA ILE A 153 8.19 -15.46 -6.06
C ILE A 153 8.56 -16.07 -7.41
N THR A 154 7.58 -16.31 -8.27
CA THR A 154 7.80 -16.87 -9.62
C THR A 154 8.77 -16.02 -10.42
N LYS A 155 8.59 -14.69 -10.40
CA LYS A 155 9.51 -13.74 -11.04
C LYS A 155 10.95 -13.88 -10.51
N ARG A 156 11.10 -14.03 -9.18
CA ARG A 156 12.41 -14.22 -8.54
C ARG A 156 13.09 -15.51 -8.94
N ILE A 157 12.32 -16.59 -8.97
CA ILE A 157 12.84 -17.90 -9.41
C ILE A 157 13.33 -17.80 -10.86
N LEU A 158 12.54 -17.21 -11.75
CA LEU A 158 12.91 -17.02 -13.15
C LEU A 158 14.14 -16.09 -13.32
N GLU A 159 14.28 -15.05 -12.52
CA GLU A 159 15.47 -14.20 -12.49
C GLU A 159 16.73 -15.02 -12.12
N CYS A 160 16.64 -15.90 -11.13
CA CYS A 160 17.73 -16.77 -10.73
C CYS A 160 18.11 -17.77 -11.85
N TYR A 161 17.14 -18.39 -12.52
CA TYR A 161 17.40 -19.30 -13.64
C TYR A 161 18.07 -18.61 -14.81
N ARG A 162 17.65 -17.41 -15.21
CA ARG A 162 18.26 -16.63 -16.29
C ARG A 162 19.71 -16.24 -15.99
N VAL A 163 20.05 -16.03 -14.72
CA VAL A 163 21.45 -15.78 -14.31
C VAL A 163 22.26 -17.07 -14.47
N TYR A 164 21.71 -18.21 -14.05
CA TYR A 164 22.39 -19.51 -14.17
C TYR A 164 22.68 -19.90 -15.64
N GLU A 165 21.72 -19.69 -16.56
CA GLU A 165 21.90 -19.98 -18.00
C GLU A 165 22.97 -19.11 -18.66
N LYS A 166 23.29 -17.94 -18.14
CA LYS A 166 24.34 -17.07 -18.68
C LYS A 166 25.75 -17.48 -18.25
N TRP A 167 25.87 -18.34 -17.25
CA TRP A 167 27.17 -18.78 -16.70
C TRP A 167 27.55 -20.22 -17.12
N ASN A 168 26.66 -20.90 -17.79
CA ASN A 168 26.88 -22.23 -18.41
C ASN A 168 26.74 -22.15 -19.92
#